data_37f7f05b94546a8aa7a1480245c99ce3
#
_entry.id   37f7f05b94546a8aa7a1480245c99ce3
#
_cell.length_a   1.000
_cell.length_b   1.000
_cell.length_c   1.000
_cell.angle_alpha   90.00
_cell.angle_beta   90.00
_cell.angle_gamma   90.00
#
_symmetry.space_group_name_H-M   'P 1'
#
loop_
_entity.id
_entity.type
_entity.pdbx_description
1 polymer ?
#
loop_
_entity_poly.entity_id
_entity_poly.type
_entity_poly.pdbx_seq_one_letter_code
_entity_poly.pdbx_strand_id
1 'polypeptide(L)'
;MKLSFGPWGETLDEFVDAGIEGEKKGFETLWTSELHRTPFVPLTALATKTSRIKLGSGVALAFLRSPLTLALTALDLNEISNGRFILGLGSGVKNLNEYWHDVRFGKPVKHIEDVINICRMVIKESHINPIKYNGEEKRISLVGFDRPFVPKETSIPIYMGSVGPLMTKKCGEIANGWISHELCSPQYLESNIIPKLEEGCSGSSLPKIVVSGLTVVDEDEKKAKRIAAGTVAFYASVKTYDEFFTNHGFGTEAAKIRQLFKNSDIKGMIDSVPDEMVDVFAIAGNRDFVSESIKRYEDIVDEIKLTPPTHYVKEEETRLAQKSILSLVNEGEIN
;
A
#
# COMPACT_ATOMS: atom_id res chain seq x y z
N MET A 1 -13.94 -11.87 -0.10
CA MET A 1 -12.81 -10.94 0.20
C MET A 1 -11.78 -11.64 1.08
N LYS A 2 -10.47 -11.39 0.90
CA LYS A 2 -9.39 -11.95 1.74
C LYS A 2 -8.85 -10.88 2.70
N LEU A 3 -8.35 -11.33 3.86
CA LEU A 3 -7.68 -10.43 4.82
C LEU A 3 -6.17 -10.48 4.60
N SER A 4 -5.54 -9.33 4.56
CA SER A 4 -4.09 -9.17 4.55
C SER A 4 -3.62 -8.24 5.67
N PHE A 5 -2.33 -8.19 5.87
CA PHE A 5 -1.76 -7.54 7.04
C PHE A 5 -0.57 -6.64 6.68
N GLY A 6 -0.55 -5.46 7.27
CA GLY A 6 0.59 -4.55 7.23
C GLY A 6 1.35 -4.60 8.55
N PRO A 7 2.39 -5.43 8.69
CA PRO A 7 3.13 -5.54 9.93
C PRO A 7 3.89 -4.25 10.24
N TRP A 8 4.08 -4.00 11.53
CA TRP A 8 4.85 -2.90 12.06
C TRP A 8 5.87 -3.40 13.11
N GLY A 9 6.97 -2.70 13.27
CA GLY A 9 7.96 -2.94 14.32
C GLY A 9 8.99 -1.82 14.38
N GLU A 10 9.45 -1.46 15.58
CA GLU A 10 10.57 -0.52 15.76
C GLU A 10 11.88 -1.15 15.29
N THR A 11 12.05 -2.44 15.51
CA THR A 11 13.17 -3.21 14.99
C THR A 11 12.75 -4.09 13.82
N LEU A 12 13.71 -4.57 13.03
CA LEU A 12 13.43 -5.54 11.97
C LEU A 12 12.95 -6.88 12.54
N ASP A 13 13.49 -7.29 13.67
CA ASP A 13 13.08 -8.54 14.31
C ASP A 13 11.62 -8.47 14.75
N GLU A 14 11.21 -7.39 15.42
CA GLU A 14 9.80 -7.16 15.79
C GLU A 14 8.87 -7.16 14.58
N PHE A 15 9.30 -6.52 13.48
CA PHE A 15 8.54 -6.49 12.22
C PHE A 15 8.39 -7.89 11.62
N VAL A 16 9.48 -8.66 11.61
CA VAL A 16 9.48 -10.03 11.05
C VAL A 16 8.65 -10.97 11.91
N ASP A 17 8.76 -10.86 13.24
CA ASP A 17 7.97 -11.67 14.17
C ASP A 17 6.46 -11.42 13.99
N ALA A 18 6.06 -10.15 13.82
CA ALA A 18 4.67 -9.79 13.51
C ALA A 18 4.20 -10.41 12.18
N GLY A 19 5.05 -10.41 11.16
CA GLY A 19 4.74 -11.04 9.87
C GLY A 19 4.62 -12.57 9.96
N ILE A 20 5.49 -13.23 10.71
CA ILE A 20 5.41 -14.68 10.98
C ILE A 20 4.09 -15.01 11.70
N GLU A 21 3.71 -14.20 12.67
CA GLU A 21 2.43 -14.39 13.36
C GLU A 21 1.24 -14.18 12.42
N GLY A 22 1.32 -13.21 11.50
CA GLY A 22 0.33 -13.00 10.45
C GLY A 22 0.14 -14.26 9.56
N GLU A 23 1.22 -14.94 9.17
CA GLU A 23 1.11 -16.22 8.44
C GLU A 23 0.42 -17.30 9.29
N LYS A 24 0.78 -17.43 10.56
CA LYS A 24 0.15 -18.41 11.46
C LYS A 24 -1.35 -18.18 11.63
N LYS A 25 -1.76 -16.91 11.66
CA LYS A 25 -3.16 -16.52 11.77
C LYS A 25 -3.95 -16.70 10.47
N GLY A 26 -3.31 -16.94 9.33
CA GLY A 26 -3.97 -17.22 8.06
C GLY A 26 -4.24 -15.99 7.20
N PHE A 27 -3.54 -14.88 7.41
CA PHE A 27 -3.59 -13.75 6.48
C PHE A 27 -3.09 -14.16 5.09
N GLU A 28 -3.69 -13.59 4.04
CA GLU A 28 -3.39 -13.91 2.63
C GLU A 28 -2.05 -13.30 2.18
N THR A 29 -1.81 -12.02 2.52
CA THR A 29 -0.64 -11.26 2.07
C THR A 29 -0.07 -10.40 3.19
N LEU A 30 1.26 -10.31 3.28
CA LEU A 30 1.97 -9.31 4.06
C LEU A 30 2.39 -8.16 3.16
N TRP A 31 2.00 -6.94 3.51
CA TRP A 31 2.31 -5.74 2.75
C TRP A 31 3.28 -4.85 3.49
N THR A 32 4.42 -4.52 2.87
CA THR A 32 5.41 -3.59 3.42
C THR A 32 5.44 -2.29 2.64
N SER A 33 5.37 -1.17 3.33
CA SER A 33 5.44 0.16 2.71
C SER A 33 6.87 0.73 2.74
N GLU A 34 7.13 1.71 1.87
CA GLU A 34 8.38 2.46 1.84
C GLU A 34 8.18 3.88 2.35
N LEU A 35 8.74 4.17 3.51
CA LEU A 35 8.86 5.53 4.05
C LEU A 35 10.10 5.62 4.96
N HIS A 36 10.05 4.99 6.13
CA HIS A 36 11.16 4.97 7.09
C HIS A 36 12.08 3.76 6.90
N ARG A 37 11.68 2.78 6.09
CA ARG A 37 12.43 1.59 5.68
C ARG A 37 12.25 1.34 4.20
N THR A 38 13.24 0.69 3.57
CA THR A 38 13.00 0.07 2.26
C THR A 38 12.08 -1.15 2.44
N PRO A 39 11.13 -1.40 1.54
CA PRO A 39 10.23 -2.54 1.69
C PRO A 39 10.94 -3.88 1.45
N PHE A 40 12.02 -3.89 0.68
CA PHE A 40 12.64 -5.12 0.21
C PHE A 40 13.46 -5.87 1.28
N VAL A 41 14.08 -5.15 2.22
CA VAL A 41 14.84 -5.81 3.30
C VAL A 41 13.94 -6.64 4.22
N PRO A 42 12.84 -6.08 4.81
CA PRO A 42 11.93 -6.90 5.60
C PRO A 42 11.23 -7.99 4.79
N LEU A 43 10.89 -7.75 3.50
CA LEU A 43 10.31 -8.78 2.63
C LEU A 43 11.29 -9.95 2.40
N THR A 44 12.58 -9.68 2.24
CA THR A 44 13.59 -10.75 2.14
C THR A 44 13.67 -11.58 3.42
N ALA A 45 13.66 -10.91 4.59
CA ALA A 45 13.67 -11.62 5.86
C ALA A 45 12.40 -12.48 6.04
N LEU A 46 11.23 -11.95 5.71
CA LEU A 46 9.96 -12.68 5.73
C LEU A 46 9.94 -13.84 4.72
N ALA A 47 10.51 -13.68 3.53
CA ALA A 47 10.55 -14.72 2.51
C ALA A 47 11.26 -15.99 3.00
N THR A 48 12.31 -15.84 3.83
CA THR A 48 13.06 -16.95 4.42
C THR A 48 12.42 -17.55 5.68
N LYS A 49 11.47 -16.86 6.30
CA LYS A 49 10.84 -17.27 7.56
C LYS A 49 9.38 -17.72 7.42
N THR A 50 8.79 -17.50 6.26
CA THR A 50 7.41 -17.85 5.93
C THR A 50 7.39 -18.81 4.73
N SER A 51 6.28 -19.54 4.54
CA SER A 51 6.18 -20.58 3.51
C SER A 51 4.95 -20.51 2.62
N ARG A 52 3.87 -19.84 3.07
CA ARG A 52 2.57 -19.81 2.39
C ARG A 52 2.10 -18.41 2.04
N ILE A 53 2.23 -17.48 2.99
CA ILE A 53 1.73 -16.12 2.86
C ILE A 53 2.39 -15.39 1.70
N LYS A 54 1.63 -14.65 0.92
CA LYS A 54 2.17 -13.78 -0.13
C LYS A 54 2.89 -12.59 0.48
N LEU A 55 3.85 -12.07 -0.25
CA LEU A 55 4.73 -11.00 0.20
C LEU A 55 4.69 -9.87 -0.82
N GLY A 56 4.15 -8.71 -0.43
CA GLY A 56 3.99 -7.59 -1.34
C GLY A 56 4.63 -6.28 -0.86
N SER A 57 5.21 -5.52 -1.76
CA SER A 57 5.48 -4.10 -1.47
C SER A 57 4.20 -3.29 -1.65
N GLY A 58 3.79 -2.56 -0.63
CA GLY A 58 2.55 -1.81 -0.66
C GLY A 58 2.70 -0.38 -0.13
N VAL A 59 3.44 0.50 -0.84
CA VAL A 59 4.12 0.31 -2.12
C VAL A 59 5.60 0.62 -2.01
N ALA A 60 6.41 0.11 -2.95
CA ALA A 60 7.75 0.62 -3.19
C ALA A 60 7.68 1.88 -4.07
N LEU A 61 8.50 2.89 -3.78
CA LEU A 61 8.54 4.13 -4.55
C LEU A 61 9.25 3.89 -5.89
N ALA A 62 8.48 3.91 -6.96
CA ALA A 62 8.91 3.49 -8.30
C ALA A 62 10.04 4.34 -8.89
N PHE A 63 10.14 5.61 -8.50
CA PHE A 63 11.06 6.56 -9.13
C PHE A 63 12.45 6.59 -8.48
N LEU A 64 12.56 6.08 -7.25
CA LEU A 64 13.81 6.14 -6.47
C LEU A 64 14.90 5.17 -6.96
N ARG A 65 14.53 4.19 -7.77
CA ARG A 65 15.45 3.15 -8.26
C ARG A 65 15.41 3.04 -9.78
N SER A 66 16.48 2.54 -10.36
CA SER A 66 16.39 2.18 -11.78
C SER A 66 15.37 1.04 -11.97
N PRO A 67 14.60 1.05 -13.06
CA PRO A 67 13.69 -0.05 -13.37
C PRO A 67 14.39 -1.41 -13.46
N LEU A 68 15.65 -1.43 -13.92
CA LEU A 68 16.46 -2.64 -13.92
C LEU A 68 16.66 -3.17 -12.49
N THR A 69 17.07 -2.32 -11.55
CA THR A 69 17.26 -2.72 -10.15
C THR A 69 15.98 -3.22 -9.53
N LEU A 70 14.83 -2.58 -9.80
CA LEU A 70 13.52 -3.03 -9.33
C LEU A 70 13.17 -4.42 -9.86
N ALA A 71 13.38 -4.64 -11.16
CA ALA A 71 13.09 -5.92 -11.81
C ALA A 71 13.99 -7.06 -11.28
N LEU A 72 15.29 -6.81 -11.11
CA LEU A 72 16.20 -7.78 -10.54
C LEU A 72 15.84 -8.11 -9.09
N THR A 73 15.52 -7.10 -8.28
CA THR A 73 15.04 -7.30 -6.90
C THR A 73 13.74 -8.12 -6.88
N ALA A 74 12.83 -7.88 -7.82
CA ALA A 74 11.59 -8.65 -7.91
C ALA A 74 11.85 -10.11 -8.26
N LEU A 75 12.78 -10.39 -9.18
CA LEU A 75 13.19 -11.75 -9.54
C LEU A 75 13.81 -12.49 -8.36
N ASP A 76 14.72 -11.85 -7.62
CA ASP A 76 15.39 -12.46 -6.49
C ASP A 76 14.43 -12.72 -5.32
N LEU A 77 13.53 -11.76 -5.03
CA LEU A 77 12.48 -11.95 -4.02
C LEU A 77 11.46 -13.02 -4.42
N ASN A 78 11.09 -13.09 -5.69
CA ASN A 78 10.20 -14.12 -6.18
C ASN A 78 10.83 -15.52 -6.07
N GLU A 79 12.12 -15.64 -6.37
CA GLU A 79 12.87 -16.90 -6.23
C GLU A 79 12.94 -17.34 -4.76
N ILE A 80 13.44 -16.48 -3.86
CA ILE A 80 13.61 -16.82 -2.44
C ILE A 80 12.27 -17.07 -1.73
N SER A 81 11.18 -16.45 -2.20
CA SER A 81 9.82 -16.69 -1.67
C SER A 81 9.10 -17.86 -2.34
N ASN A 82 9.71 -18.57 -3.30
CA ASN A 82 9.06 -19.61 -4.08
C ASN A 82 7.76 -19.16 -4.80
N GLY A 83 7.84 -18.03 -5.52
CA GLY A 83 6.74 -17.52 -6.35
C GLY A 83 5.65 -16.74 -5.60
N ARG A 84 5.89 -16.34 -4.34
CA ARG A 84 4.90 -15.62 -3.51
C ARG A 84 5.00 -14.10 -3.57
N PHE A 85 5.94 -13.54 -4.33
CA PHE A 85 6.21 -12.11 -4.33
C PHE A 85 5.25 -11.32 -5.24
N ILE A 86 4.83 -10.15 -4.78
CA ILE A 86 4.03 -9.15 -5.51
C ILE A 86 4.81 -7.83 -5.52
N LEU A 87 5.13 -7.30 -6.70
CA LEU A 87 5.78 -6.01 -6.83
C LEU A 87 4.74 -4.89 -6.87
N GLY A 88 4.47 -4.27 -5.72
CA GLY A 88 3.61 -3.09 -5.64
C GLY A 88 4.43 -1.81 -5.75
N LEU A 89 4.07 -0.96 -6.72
CA LEU A 89 4.78 0.27 -7.08
C LEU A 89 3.86 1.49 -6.94
N GLY A 90 4.39 2.59 -6.46
CA GLY A 90 3.70 3.87 -6.40
C GLY A 90 4.61 5.03 -6.75
N SER A 91 4.04 6.16 -7.22
CA SER A 91 4.82 7.35 -7.54
C SER A 91 5.38 8.07 -6.29
N GLY A 92 4.76 7.88 -5.14
CA GLY A 92 4.95 8.79 -4.01
C GLY A 92 4.47 10.21 -4.33
N VAL A 93 4.71 11.14 -3.42
CA VAL A 93 4.43 12.57 -3.63
C VAL A 93 5.67 13.29 -4.15
N LYS A 94 5.46 14.40 -4.88
CA LYS A 94 6.55 15.15 -5.52
C LYS A 94 7.63 15.56 -4.52
N ASN A 95 7.23 16.15 -3.39
CA ASN A 95 8.19 16.64 -2.39
C ASN A 95 9.06 15.50 -1.80
N LEU A 96 8.49 14.31 -1.60
CA LEU A 96 9.24 13.15 -1.14
C LEU A 96 10.33 12.75 -2.15
N ASN A 97 9.97 12.68 -3.43
CA ASN A 97 10.93 12.34 -4.48
C ASN A 97 12.03 13.39 -4.61
N GLU A 98 11.66 14.67 -4.73
CA GLU A 98 12.62 15.74 -5.08
C GLU A 98 13.46 16.21 -3.89
N TYR A 99 12.88 16.31 -2.68
CA TYR A 99 13.62 16.86 -1.53
C TYR A 99 14.21 15.81 -0.58
N TRP A 100 13.60 14.63 -0.47
CA TRP A 100 14.15 13.60 0.40
C TRP A 100 15.10 12.66 -0.32
N HIS A 101 14.87 12.43 -1.62
CA HIS A 101 15.61 11.44 -2.39
C HIS A 101 16.40 12.02 -3.57
N ASP A 102 16.33 13.33 -3.81
CA ASP A 102 16.99 14.00 -4.93
C ASP A 102 16.70 13.36 -6.29
N VAL A 103 15.43 12.96 -6.49
CA VAL A 103 14.97 12.30 -7.71
C VAL A 103 13.90 13.14 -8.39
N ARG A 104 14.12 13.43 -9.68
CA ARG A 104 13.15 14.16 -10.49
C ARG A 104 11.82 13.42 -10.56
N PHE A 105 10.72 14.09 -10.20
CA PHE A 105 9.38 13.52 -10.25
C PHE A 105 8.87 13.34 -11.70
N GLY A 106 9.10 14.30 -12.56
CA GLY A 106 8.72 14.26 -13.98
C GLY A 106 7.22 14.28 -14.21
N LYS A 107 6.78 13.62 -15.27
CA LYS A 107 5.37 13.38 -15.60
C LYS A 107 4.93 12.05 -14.96
N PRO A 108 4.31 12.04 -13.77
CA PRO A 108 4.22 10.84 -12.94
C PRO A 108 3.48 9.67 -13.61
N VAL A 109 2.45 9.93 -14.43
CA VAL A 109 1.72 8.88 -15.14
C VAL A 109 2.59 8.22 -16.20
N LYS A 110 3.36 9.01 -16.97
CA LYS A 110 4.30 8.47 -17.96
C LYS A 110 5.51 7.82 -17.30
N HIS A 111 5.98 8.39 -16.21
CA HIS A 111 7.11 7.88 -15.47
C HIS A 111 6.84 6.48 -14.90
N ILE A 112 5.67 6.29 -14.26
CA ILE A 112 5.31 4.96 -13.73
C ILE A 112 5.02 3.94 -14.83
N GLU A 113 4.41 4.37 -15.94
CA GLU A 113 4.19 3.54 -17.13
C GLU A 113 5.53 3.00 -17.67
N ASP A 114 6.51 3.89 -17.86
CA ASP A 114 7.85 3.50 -18.31
C ASP A 114 8.54 2.54 -17.35
N VAL A 115 8.47 2.81 -16.04
CA VAL A 115 9.06 1.94 -15.00
C VAL A 115 8.44 0.54 -15.06
N ILE A 116 7.11 0.44 -15.08
CA ILE A 116 6.41 -0.85 -15.10
C ILE A 116 6.71 -1.63 -16.39
N ASN A 117 6.69 -0.96 -17.54
CA ASN A 117 6.98 -1.61 -18.81
C ASN A 117 8.41 -2.15 -18.86
N ILE A 118 9.39 -1.36 -18.40
CA ILE A 118 10.78 -1.82 -18.32
C ILE A 118 10.89 -3.00 -17.35
N CYS A 119 10.28 -2.92 -16.16
CA CYS A 119 10.30 -4.03 -15.20
C CYS A 119 9.76 -5.32 -15.82
N ARG A 120 8.63 -5.26 -16.53
CA ARG A 120 8.05 -6.43 -17.20
C ARG A 120 8.96 -7.01 -18.26
N MET A 121 9.55 -6.16 -19.11
CA MET A 121 10.50 -6.62 -20.14
C MET A 121 11.72 -7.31 -19.50
N VAL A 122 12.29 -6.72 -18.45
CA VAL A 122 13.45 -7.30 -17.74
C VAL A 122 13.08 -8.63 -17.09
N ILE A 123 11.95 -8.70 -16.38
CA ILE A 123 11.49 -9.93 -15.73
C ILE A 123 11.29 -11.05 -16.75
N LYS A 124 10.68 -10.76 -17.88
CA LYS A 124 10.29 -11.75 -18.88
C LYS A 124 11.43 -12.15 -19.82
N GLU A 125 12.28 -11.20 -20.20
CA GLU A 125 13.15 -11.35 -21.38
C GLU A 125 14.67 -11.24 -21.09
N SER A 126 15.08 -10.79 -19.89
CA SER A 126 16.50 -10.51 -19.60
C SER A 126 17.46 -11.69 -19.72
N HIS A 127 16.95 -12.91 -19.76
CA HIS A 127 17.69 -14.15 -19.94
C HIS A 127 17.60 -14.73 -21.37
N ILE A 128 16.90 -14.02 -22.29
CA ILE A 128 16.62 -14.50 -23.65
C ILE A 128 17.13 -13.51 -24.69
N ASN A 129 16.82 -12.21 -24.52
CA ASN A 129 16.98 -11.18 -25.54
C ASN A 129 17.60 -9.89 -25.01
N PRO A 130 18.33 -9.14 -25.83
CA PRO A 130 18.67 -7.75 -25.52
C PRO A 130 17.40 -6.91 -25.34
N ILE A 131 17.36 -6.13 -24.27
CA ILE A 131 16.23 -5.26 -23.95
C ILE A 131 16.52 -3.83 -24.38
N LYS A 132 15.62 -3.25 -25.15
CA LYS A 132 15.64 -1.82 -25.49
C LYS A 132 14.26 -1.24 -25.26
N TYR A 133 14.18 -0.16 -24.50
CA TYR A 133 12.96 0.60 -24.26
C TYR A 133 13.26 2.10 -24.34
N ASN A 134 12.42 2.85 -25.03
CA ASN A 134 12.57 4.30 -25.17
C ASN A 134 11.24 4.98 -24.84
N GLY A 135 11.01 5.20 -23.55
CA GLY A 135 9.83 5.90 -23.04
C GLY A 135 10.06 7.41 -22.94
N GLU A 136 9.06 8.10 -22.44
CA GLU A 136 9.10 9.57 -22.28
C GLU A 136 9.95 10.00 -21.08
N GLU A 137 9.90 9.28 -19.97
CA GLU A 137 10.60 9.59 -18.73
C GLU A 137 11.76 8.62 -18.45
N LYS A 138 11.67 7.37 -18.89
CA LYS A 138 12.73 6.37 -18.74
C LYS A 138 13.08 5.71 -20.08
N ARG A 139 14.36 5.40 -20.20
CA ARG A 139 14.88 4.60 -21.31
C ARG A 139 15.92 3.62 -20.80
N ILE A 140 16.02 2.48 -21.44
CA ILE A 140 17.01 1.46 -21.13
C ILE A 140 17.52 0.80 -22.42
N SER A 141 18.79 0.46 -22.42
CA SER A 141 19.42 -0.34 -23.48
C SER A 141 20.37 -1.33 -22.83
N LEU A 142 19.94 -2.57 -22.70
CA LEU A 142 20.70 -3.67 -22.09
C LEU A 142 21.36 -4.51 -23.19
N VAL A 143 22.18 -3.87 -24.02
CA VAL A 143 22.96 -4.54 -25.06
C VAL A 143 24.18 -5.18 -24.39
N GLY A 144 24.32 -6.50 -24.53
CA GLY A 144 25.42 -7.26 -23.89
C GLY A 144 25.12 -7.64 -22.43
N PHE A 145 23.96 -7.32 -21.90
CA PHE A 145 23.50 -7.87 -20.64
C PHE A 145 22.78 -9.19 -20.93
N ASP A 146 23.31 -10.24 -20.38
CA ASP A 146 22.70 -11.57 -20.40
C ASP A 146 22.62 -12.06 -18.96
N ARG A 147 21.41 -12.25 -18.45
CA ARG A 147 21.23 -12.83 -17.12
C ARG A 147 21.48 -14.34 -17.22
N PRO A 148 22.56 -14.86 -16.59
CA PRO A 148 22.96 -16.27 -16.76
C PRO A 148 22.02 -17.25 -16.05
N PHE A 149 21.06 -16.74 -15.27
CA PHE A 149 20.12 -17.54 -14.49
C PHE A 149 18.74 -17.44 -15.14
N VAL A 150 18.16 -18.56 -15.54
CA VAL A 150 16.77 -18.63 -16.00
C VAL A 150 15.88 -18.58 -14.79
N PRO A 151 14.98 -17.59 -14.66
CA PRO A 151 14.03 -17.55 -13.56
C PRO A 151 13.11 -18.78 -13.60
N LYS A 152 12.83 -19.38 -12.45
CA LYS A 152 11.88 -20.49 -12.36
C LYS A 152 10.45 -20.02 -12.68
N GLU A 153 10.15 -18.78 -12.32
CA GLU A 153 8.86 -18.14 -12.52
C GLU A 153 9.05 -16.67 -12.92
N THR A 154 8.44 -16.27 -14.02
CA THR A 154 8.49 -14.90 -14.55
C THR A 154 7.14 -14.18 -14.46
N SER A 155 6.11 -14.86 -13.94
CA SER A 155 4.77 -14.30 -13.76
C SER A 155 4.66 -13.55 -12.42
N ILE A 156 5.50 -12.53 -12.22
CA ILE A 156 5.46 -11.69 -11.01
C ILE A 156 4.35 -10.64 -11.17
N PRO A 157 3.29 -10.65 -10.34
CA PRO A 157 2.26 -9.63 -10.41
C PRO A 157 2.83 -8.25 -10.06
N ILE A 158 2.50 -7.25 -10.88
CA ILE A 158 2.83 -5.84 -10.61
C ILE A 158 1.55 -5.11 -10.22
N TYR A 159 1.49 -4.65 -8.97
CA TYR A 159 0.40 -3.85 -8.44
C TYR A 159 0.79 -2.37 -8.43
N MET A 160 -0.19 -1.49 -8.48
CA MET A 160 0.05 -0.06 -8.57
C MET A 160 -0.77 0.71 -7.52
N GLY A 161 -0.07 1.50 -6.70
CA GLY A 161 -0.70 2.47 -5.81
C GLY A 161 -1.07 3.73 -6.59
N SER A 162 -2.34 4.11 -6.57
CA SER A 162 -2.80 5.32 -7.23
C SER A 162 -3.95 6.01 -6.48
N VAL A 163 -4.01 7.33 -6.55
CA VAL A 163 -5.03 8.17 -5.90
C VAL A 163 -5.79 9.02 -6.91
N GLY A 164 -5.09 9.74 -7.78
CA GLY A 164 -5.72 10.63 -8.75
C GLY A 164 -6.29 9.90 -9.98
N PRO A 165 -7.31 10.47 -10.66
CA PRO A 165 -8.08 9.79 -11.69
C PRO A 165 -7.24 9.32 -12.89
N LEU A 166 -6.27 10.11 -13.35
CA LEU A 166 -5.40 9.73 -14.46
C LEU A 166 -4.47 8.56 -14.08
N MET A 167 -3.96 8.55 -12.85
CA MET A 167 -3.10 7.50 -12.36
C MET A 167 -3.88 6.20 -12.14
N THR A 168 -5.13 6.30 -11.64
CA THR A 168 -6.03 5.17 -11.43
C THR A 168 -6.47 4.55 -12.76
N LYS A 169 -6.81 5.39 -13.75
CA LYS A 169 -7.05 4.90 -15.11
C LYS A 169 -5.84 4.16 -15.68
N LYS A 170 -4.63 4.73 -15.53
CA LYS A 170 -3.39 4.08 -15.98
C LYS A 170 -3.16 2.75 -15.23
N CYS A 171 -3.52 2.65 -13.96
CA CYS A 171 -3.48 1.39 -13.23
C CYS A 171 -4.37 0.32 -13.89
N GLY A 172 -5.60 0.67 -14.27
CA GLY A 172 -6.49 -0.23 -15.03
C GLY A 172 -5.91 -0.70 -16.36
N GLU A 173 -5.14 0.18 -17.05
CA GLU A 173 -4.53 -0.16 -18.35
C GLU A 173 -3.36 -1.15 -18.21
N ILE A 174 -2.55 -1.02 -17.15
CA ILE A 174 -1.24 -1.70 -17.14
C ILE A 174 -0.95 -2.54 -15.90
N ALA A 175 -1.72 -2.49 -14.82
CA ALA A 175 -1.39 -3.19 -13.60
C ALA A 175 -2.17 -4.51 -13.43
N ASN A 176 -1.63 -5.44 -12.64
CA ASN A 176 -2.32 -6.66 -12.23
C ASN A 176 -3.21 -6.42 -10.99
N GLY A 177 -2.93 -5.37 -10.23
CA GLY A 177 -3.71 -4.98 -9.07
C GLY A 177 -3.57 -3.51 -8.75
N TRP A 178 -4.56 -2.97 -8.05
CA TRP A 178 -4.59 -1.63 -7.48
C TRP A 178 -4.46 -1.71 -5.96
N ILE A 179 -3.68 -0.81 -5.37
CA ILE A 179 -3.49 -0.70 -3.92
C ILE A 179 -3.91 0.71 -3.49
N SER A 180 -4.79 0.81 -2.51
CA SER A 180 -5.16 2.10 -1.92
C SER A 180 -4.04 2.69 -1.06
N HIS A 181 -4.14 3.99 -0.77
CA HIS A 181 -3.44 4.54 0.39
C HIS A 181 -4.13 4.11 1.71
N GLU A 182 -3.59 4.52 2.85
CA GLU A 182 -4.05 4.05 4.17
C GLU A 182 -5.52 4.38 4.49
N LEU A 183 -6.08 5.41 3.88
CA LEU A 183 -7.47 5.81 4.07
C LEU A 183 -8.27 5.56 2.78
N CYS A 184 -9.31 4.75 2.85
CA CYS A 184 -10.19 4.49 1.71
C CYS A 184 -11.56 4.00 2.19
N SER A 185 -12.63 4.66 1.78
CA SER A 185 -14.00 4.25 2.11
C SER A 185 -14.64 3.42 0.99
N PRO A 186 -15.61 2.53 1.29
CA PRO A 186 -16.38 1.84 0.26
C PRO A 186 -17.02 2.80 -0.75
N GLN A 187 -17.62 3.89 -0.28
CA GLN A 187 -18.22 4.91 -1.13
C GLN A 187 -17.22 5.51 -2.13
N TYR A 188 -16.00 5.81 -1.69
CA TYR A 188 -14.96 6.37 -2.58
C TYR A 188 -14.48 5.35 -3.61
N LEU A 189 -14.40 4.08 -3.23
CA LEU A 189 -14.09 2.99 -4.17
C LEU A 189 -15.10 2.93 -5.29
N GLU A 190 -16.39 2.85 -4.96
CA GLU A 190 -17.47 2.68 -5.93
C GLU A 190 -17.68 3.91 -6.81
N SER A 191 -17.55 5.12 -6.25
CA SER A 191 -17.83 6.36 -6.99
C SER A 191 -16.61 6.92 -7.74
N ASN A 192 -15.38 6.68 -7.29
CA ASN A 192 -14.19 7.34 -7.83
C ASN A 192 -13.14 6.39 -8.37
N ILE A 193 -12.92 5.24 -7.73
CA ILE A 193 -11.80 4.36 -8.08
C ILE A 193 -12.21 3.32 -9.13
N ILE A 194 -13.23 2.52 -8.83
CA ILE A 194 -13.68 1.43 -9.71
C ILE A 194 -14.03 1.94 -11.12
N PRO A 195 -14.80 3.03 -11.30
CA PRO A 195 -15.10 3.54 -12.64
C PRO A 195 -13.85 3.96 -13.43
N LYS A 196 -12.80 4.42 -12.75
CA LYS A 196 -11.55 4.80 -13.42
C LYS A 196 -10.68 3.59 -13.75
N LEU A 197 -10.71 2.55 -12.94
CA LEU A 197 -10.07 1.27 -13.27
C LEU A 197 -10.75 0.65 -14.50
N GLU A 198 -12.10 0.61 -14.54
CA GLU A 198 -12.89 0.11 -15.65
C GLU A 198 -12.60 0.87 -16.96
N GLU A 199 -12.54 2.20 -16.88
CA GLU A 199 -12.15 3.05 -18.02
C GLU A 199 -10.76 2.67 -18.55
N GLY A 200 -9.82 2.34 -17.66
CA GLY A 200 -8.47 1.90 -18.04
C GLY A 200 -8.45 0.51 -18.66
N CYS A 201 -9.23 -0.43 -18.14
CA CYS A 201 -9.28 -1.82 -18.62
C CYS A 201 -9.85 -1.95 -20.02
N SER A 202 -10.63 -0.96 -20.50
CA SER A 202 -11.22 -0.97 -21.86
C SER A 202 -11.95 -2.28 -22.21
N GLY A 203 -12.66 -2.86 -21.23
CA GLY A 203 -13.43 -4.10 -21.39
C GLY A 203 -12.67 -5.39 -21.01
N SER A 204 -11.41 -5.30 -20.60
CA SER A 204 -10.68 -6.41 -19.96
C SER A 204 -11.12 -6.58 -18.50
N SER A 205 -10.68 -7.66 -17.86
CA SER A 205 -10.93 -7.87 -16.42
C SER A 205 -10.29 -6.78 -15.58
N LEU A 206 -10.98 -6.36 -14.51
CA LEU A 206 -10.43 -5.44 -13.52
C LEU A 206 -9.14 -6.00 -12.88
N PRO A 207 -8.17 -5.13 -12.57
CA PRO A 207 -7.06 -5.51 -11.70
C PRO A 207 -7.58 -5.89 -10.32
N LYS A 208 -6.82 -6.72 -9.58
CA LYS A 208 -7.13 -7.03 -8.19
C LYS A 208 -7.20 -5.75 -7.35
N ILE A 209 -8.21 -5.62 -6.50
CA ILE A 209 -8.39 -4.44 -5.65
C ILE A 209 -7.97 -4.77 -4.22
N VAL A 210 -6.90 -4.10 -3.75
CA VAL A 210 -6.41 -4.19 -2.36
C VAL A 210 -6.63 -2.86 -1.66
N VAL A 211 -7.42 -2.86 -0.61
CA VAL A 211 -7.69 -1.67 0.19
C VAL A 211 -6.96 -1.73 1.51
N SER A 212 -6.34 -0.64 1.91
CA SER A 212 -5.81 -0.48 3.26
C SER A 212 -6.93 -0.05 4.21
N GLY A 213 -7.06 -0.76 5.32
CA GLY A 213 -7.95 -0.45 6.43
C GLY A 213 -7.13 -0.07 7.66
N LEU A 214 -7.06 1.22 8.00
CA LEU A 214 -6.54 1.68 9.28
C LEU A 214 -7.38 1.07 10.41
N THR A 215 -6.80 0.17 11.20
CA THR A 215 -7.57 -0.65 12.12
C THR A 215 -7.12 -0.47 13.57
N VAL A 216 -8.07 -0.18 14.46
CA VAL A 216 -7.87 -0.11 15.92
C VAL A 216 -8.99 -0.88 16.61
N VAL A 217 -8.65 -1.92 17.34
CA VAL A 217 -9.60 -2.72 18.14
C VAL A 217 -9.37 -2.44 19.61
N ASP A 218 -10.35 -1.83 20.28
CA ASP A 218 -10.36 -1.59 21.72
C ASP A 218 -11.81 -1.63 22.23
N GLU A 219 -12.07 -2.23 23.39
CA GLU A 219 -13.40 -2.27 23.98
C GLU A 219 -13.94 -0.87 24.34
N ASP A 220 -13.06 0.08 24.58
CA ASP A 220 -13.40 1.51 24.67
C ASP A 220 -13.36 2.13 23.27
N GLU A 221 -14.54 2.26 22.65
CA GLU A 221 -14.70 2.83 21.31
C GLU A 221 -14.14 4.26 21.20
N LYS A 222 -14.29 5.09 22.26
CA LYS A 222 -13.74 6.46 22.26
C LYS A 222 -12.21 6.44 22.20
N LYS A 223 -11.60 5.52 22.93
CA LYS A 223 -10.15 5.31 22.92
C LYS A 223 -9.70 4.81 21.54
N ALA A 224 -10.41 3.84 20.95
CA ALA A 224 -10.11 3.35 19.62
C ALA A 224 -10.13 4.47 18.58
N LYS A 225 -11.19 5.28 18.54
CA LYS A 225 -11.34 6.43 17.65
C LYS A 225 -10.25 7.48 17.89
N ARG A 226 -9.93 7.77 19.14
CA ARG A 226 -8.87 8.74 19.48
C ARG A 226 -7.50 8.30 18.95
N ILE A 227 -7.18 7.01 19.05
CA ILE A 227 -5.94 6.46 18.49
C ILE A 227 -5.93 6.55 16.97
N ALA A 228 -7.01 6.17 16.30
CA ALA A 228 -7.14 6.26 14.85
C ALA A 228 -7.06 7.70 14.33
N ALA A 229 -7.60 8.67 15.08
CA ALA A 229 -7.62 10.09 14.73
C ALA A 229 -6.21 10.66 14.46
N GLY A 230 -5.16 10.15 15.09
CA GLY A 230 -3.78 10.56 14.81
C GLY A 230 -3.39 10.34 13.35
N THR A 231 -3.63 9.15 12.83
CA THR A 231 -3.33 8.82 11.43
C THR A 231 -4.25 9.58 10.45
N VAL A 232 -5.54 9.74 10.79
CA VAL A 232 -6.46 10.54 9.98
C VAL A 232 -6.01 12.00 9.90
N ALA A 233 -5.61 12.59 11.03
CA ALA A 233 -5.07 13.95 11.09
C ALA A 233 -3.80 14.13 10.26
N PHE A 234 -2.90 13.12 10.27
CA PHE A 234 -1.71 13.13 9.44
C PHE A 234 -2.07 13.26 7.97
N TYR A 235 -2.94 12.40 7.44
CA TYR A 235 -3.34 12.46 6.03
C TYR A 235 -4.10 13.73 5.69
N ALA A 236 -4.96 14.24 6.58
CA ALA A 236 -5.68 15.49 6.40
C ALA A 236 -4.75 16.72 6.36
N SER A 237 -3.54 16.63 6.94
CA SER A 237 -2.53 17.70 6.87
C SER A 237 -1.84 17.80 5.51
N VAL A 238 -1.91 16.76 4.67
CA VAL A 238 -1.22 16.67 3.39
C VAL A 238 -2.12 17.16 2.25
N LYS A 239 -1.73 18.26 1.60
CA LYS A 239 -2.53 18.92 0.56
C LYS A 239 -2.97 17.99 -0.59
N THR A 240 -2.20 16.97 -0.90
CA THR A 240 -2.52 16.00 -1.98
C THR A 240 -3.84 15.27 -1.74
N TYR A 241 -4.31 15.17 -0.50
CA TYR A 241 -5.55 14.50 -0.13
C TYR A 241 -6.75 15.45 0.05
N ASP A 242 -6.64 16.75 -0.29
CA ASP A 242 -7.72 17.72 -0.13
C ASP A 242 -9.01 17.30 -0.82
N GLU A 243 -8.91 16.89 -2.08
CA GLU A 243 -10.06 16.44 -2.87
C GLU A 243 -10.71 15.20 -2.23
N PHE A 244 -9.91 14.28 -1.74
CA PHE A 244 -10.39 13.08 -1.04
C PHE A 244 -11.24 13.44 0.18
N PHE A 245 -10.74 14.32 1.07
CA PHE A 245 -11.50 14.76 2.25
C PHE A 245 -12.71 15.61 1.87
N THR A 246 -12.61 16.44 0.84
CA THR A 246 -13.71 17.27 0.36
C THR A 246 -14.86 16.42 -0.20
N ASN A 247 -14.54 15.38 -0.95
CA ASN A 247 -15.54 14.44 -1.50
C ASN A 247 -16.33 13.69 -0.44
N HIS A 248 -15.78 13.58 0.78
CA HIS A 248 -16.46 13.00 1.94
C HIS A 248 -17.11 14.05 2.86
N GLY A 249 -17.11 15.33 2.49
CA GLY A 249 -17.70 16.39 3.29
C GLY A 249 -16.82 16.99 4.39
N PHE A 250 -15.55 16.55 4.50
CA PHE A 250 -14.60 16.99 5.54
C PHE A 250 -13.55 18.00 5.07
N GLY A 251 -13.86 18.75 4.01
CA GLY A 251 -12.93 19.76 3.48
C GLY A 251 -12.60 20.88 4.47
N THR A 252 -13.55 21.29 5.30
CA THR A 252 -13.36 22.32 6.34
C THR A 252 -12.43 21.83 7.44
N GLU A 253 -12.65 20.62 7.94
CA GLU A 253 -11.82 19.98 8.96
C GLU A 253 -10.40 19.77 8.46
N ALA A 254 -10.23 19.26 7.25
CA ALA A 254 -8.93 19.11 6.62
C ALA A 254 -8.18 20.45 6.45
N ALA A 255 -8.87 21.51 6.06
CA ALA A 255 -8.29 22.85 5.97
C ALA A 255 -7.82 23.38 7.34
N LYS A 256 -8.63 23.17 8.40
CA LYS A 256 -8.26 23.51 9.78
C LYS A 256 -7.04 22.71 10.25
N ILE A 257 -7.04 21.40 10.03
CA ILE A 257 -5.93 20.51 10.39
C ILE A 257 -4.64 20.96 9.71
N ARG A 258 -4.65 21.31 8.43
CA ARG A 258 -3.49 21.86 7.72
C ARG A 258 -2.97 23.16 8.30
N GLN A 259 -3.86 24.02 8.78
CA GLN A 259 -3.44 25.27 9.44
C GLN A 259 -2.76 24.99 10.77
N LEU A 260 -3.29 24.05 11.56
CA LEU A 260 -2.68 23.60 12.82
C LEU A 260 -1.33 22.93 12.59
N PHE A 261 -1.20 22.11 11.53
CA PHE A 261 0.07 21.52 11.14
C PHE A 261 1.15 22.56 10.85
N LYS A 262 0.81 23.64 10.12
CA LYS A 262 1.76 24.75 9.88
C LYS A 262 2.23 25.44 11.16
N ASN A 263 1.41 25.41 12.19
CA ASN A 263 1.72 25.96 13.50
C ASN A 263 2.38 24.93 14.45
N SER A 264 2.66 23.72 13.96
CA SER A 264 3.20 22.60 14.74
C SER A 264 2.32 22.17 15.93
N ASP A 265 1.01 22.44 15.84
CA ASP A 265 0.02 22.05 16.87
C ASP A 265 -0.56 20.66 16.57
N ILE A 266 0.24 19.63 16.84
CA ILE A 266 -0.14 18.22 16.61
C ILE A 266 -1.36 17.84 17.45
N LYS A 267 -1.42 18.28 18.71
CA LYS A 267 -2.57 17.99 19.57
C LYS A 267 -3.85 18.61 18.99
N GLY A 268 -3.80 19.87 18.59
CA GLY A 268 -4.94 20.57 17.98
C GLY A 268 -5.39 19.90 16.67
N MET A 269 -4.44 19.36 15.87
CA MET A 269 -4.77 18.59 14.68
C MET A 269 -5.63 17.36 15.02
N ILE A 270 -5.17 16.55 15.97
CA ILE A 270 -5.87 15.33 16.37
C ILE A 270 -7.24 15.66 17.01
N ASP A 271 -7.30 16.70 17.85
CA ASP A 271 -8.54 17.17 18.49
C ASP A 271 -9.53 17.78 17.47
N SER A 272 -9.09 18.07 16.25
CA SER A 272 -9.93 18.60 15.17
C SER A 272 -10.49 17.52 14.24
N VAL A 273 -10.20 16.24 14.48
CA VAL A 273 -10.79 15.11 13.76
C VAL A 273 -12.07 14.71 14.50
N PRO A 274 -13.27 14.92 13.93
CA PRO A 274 -14.51 14.47 14.55
C PRO A 274 -14.67 12.94 14.43
N ASP A 275 -15.47 12.34 15.32
CA ASP A 275 -15.71 10.89 15.34
C ASP A 275 -16.27 10.39 14.01
N GLU A 276 -17.16 11.14 13.36
CA GLU A 276 -17.74 10.81 12.06
C GLU A 276 -16.68 10.72 10.96
N MET A 277 -15.64 11.54 11.03
CA MET A 277 -14.51 11.48 10.11
C MET A 277 -13.68 10.22 10.34
N VAL A 278 -13.51 9.79 11.60
CA VAL A 278 -12.85 8.52 11.92
C VAL A 278 -13.67 7.34 11.41
N ASP A 279 -15.00 7.35 11.61
CA ASP A 279 -15.91 6.28 11.18
C ASP A 279 -15.93 6.07 9.66
N VAL A 280 -15.64 7.13 8.89
CA VAL A 280 -15.53 7.04 7.43
C VAL A 280 -14.20 6.45 6.99
N PHE A 281 -13.09 6.81 7.65
CA PHE A 281 -11.73 6.54 7.15
C PHE A 281 -10.97 5.46 7.91
N ALA A 282 -11.47 5.03 9.06
CA ALA A 282 -10.84 4.01 9.88
C ALA A 282 -11.83 2.91 10.29
N ILE A 283 -11.28 1.79 10.66
CA ILE A 283 -11.99 0.65 11.23
C ILE A 283 -11.62 0.62 12.72
N ALA A 284 -12.29 1.46 13.51
CA ALA A 284 -11.90 1.73 14.90
C ALA A 284 -13.08 1.58 15.87
N GLY A 285 -12.98 0.62 16.80
CA GLY A 285 -14.02 0.32 17.79
C GLY A 285 -13.80 -1.01 18.48
N ASN A 286 -14.86 -1.55 19.09
CA ASN A 286 -14.83 -2.88 19.68
C ASN A 286 -14.79 -3.97 18.58
N ARG A 287 -14.60 -5.22 18.99
CA ARG A 287 -14.41 -6.34 18.06
C ARG A 287 -15.59 -6.52 17.08
N ASP A 288 -16.82 -6.38 17.57
CA ASP A 288 -18.04 -6.57 16.76
C ASP A 288 -18.16 -5.44 15.71
N PHE A 289 -17.95 -4.19 16.12
CA PHE A 289 -17.94 -3.05 15.23
C PHE A 289 -16.87 -3.16 14.14
N VAL A 290 -15.66 -3.59 14.50
CA VAL A 290 -14.56 -3.78 13.56
C VAL A 290 -14.92 -4.89 12.56
N SER A 291 -15.47 -6.01 13.01
CA SER A 291 -15.89 -7.11 12.15
C SER A 291 -16.97 -6.68 11.14
N GLU A 292 -17.98 -5.94 11.58
CA GLU A 292 -19.01 -5.38 10.70
C GLU A 292 -18.45 -4.33 9.72
N SER A 293 -17.51 -3.50 10.18
CA SER A 293 -16.86 -2.51 9.32
C SER A 293 -16.04 -3.14 8.21
N ILE A 294 -15.37 -4.27 8.47
CA ILE A 294 -14.64 -5.04 7.46
C ILE A 294 -15.62 -5.60 6.40
N LYS A 295 -16.78 -6.09 6.81
CA LYS A 295 -17.80 -6.62 5.88
C LYS A 295 -18.33 -5.57 4.89
N ARG A 296 -18.25 -4.29 5.20
CA ARG A 296 -18.64 -3.21 4.27
C ARG A 296 -17.83 -3.19 2.98
N TYR A 297 -16.71 -3.91 2.92
CA TYR A 297 -15.86 -4.05 1.74
C TYR A 297 -16.09 -5.37 1.00
N GLU A 298 -16.94 -6.29 1.52
CA GLU A 298 -17.29 -7.51 0.82
C GLU A 298 -17.94 -7.20 -0.53
N ASP A 299 -17.66 -8.02 -1.53
CA ASP A 299 -18.10 -7.88 -2.92
C ASP A 299 -17.56 -6.64 -3.66
N ILE A 300 -16.86 -5.72 -2.97
CA ILE A 300 -16.27 -4.53 -3.57
C ILE A 300 -14.77 -4.74 -3.85
N VAL A 301 -14.06 -5.44 -2.95
CA VAL A 301 -12.60 -5.61 -3.02
C VAL A 301 -12.19 -7.08 -2.97
N ASP A 302 -11.05 -7.40 -3.56
CA ASP A 302 -10.46 -8.73 -3.45
C ASP A 302 -9.81 -8.95 -2.09
N GLU A 303 -9.20 -7.89 -1.54
CA GLU A 303 -8.37 -7.99 -0.34
C GLU A 303 -8.44 -6.70 0.49
N ILE A 304 -8.59 -6.81 1.81
CA ILE A 304 -8.43 -5.70 2.75
C ILE A 304 -7.18 -5.90 3.60
N LYS A 305 -6.29 -4.94 3.56
CA LYS A 305 -5.06 -4.89 4.33
C LYS A 305 -5.31 -4.18 5.66
N LEU A 306 -5.36 -4.92 6.75
CA LEU A 306 -5.47 -4.36 8.10
C LEU A 306 -4.12 -3.83 8.56
N THR A 307 -4.09 -2.56 8.95
CA THR A 307 -2.87 -1.87 9.39
C THR A 307 -3.07 -1.21 10.74
N PRO A 308 -2.13 -1.34 11.69
CA PRO A 308 -2.18 -0.56 12.90
C PRO A 308 -1.86 0.92 12.61
N PRO A 309 -2.34 1.86 13.42
CA PRO A 309 -2.01 3.28 13.30
C PRO A 309 -0.52 3.51 13.61
N THR A 310 0.12 4.40 12.83
CA THR A 310 1.56 4.67 12.95
C THR A 310 1.91 6.16 13.01
N HIS A 311 0.98 7.05 12.69
CA HIS A 311 1.20 8.49 12.69
C HIS A 311 0.58 9.16 13.91
N TYR A 312 1.37 9.92 14.64
CA TYR A 312 0.96 10.65 15.87
C TYR A 312 0.35 9.76 16.96
N VAL A 313 0.82 8.52 17.02
CA VAL A 313 0.43 7.48 17.95
C VAL A 313 1.68 6.99 18.67
N LYS A 314 1.57 6.62 19.96
CA LYS A 314 2.68 6.04 20.70
C LYS A 314 2.97 4.62 20.22
N GLU A 315 4.22 4.23 20.21
CA GLU A 315 4.67 2.91 19.77
C GLU A 315 3.97 1.78 20.54
N GLU A 316 3.69 1.99 21.82
CA GLU A 316 2.96 1.04 22.67
C GLU A 316 1.51 0.85 22.17
N GLU A 317 0.83 1.92 21.80
CA GLU A 317 -0.54 1.88 21.24
C GLU A 317 -0.54 1.19 19.89
N THR A 318 0.48 1.43 19.04
CA THR A 318 0.65 0.72 17.75
C THR A 318 0.84 -0.79 17.96
N ARG A 319 1.65 -1.20 18.97
CA ARG A 319 1.84 -2.63 19.30
C ARG A 319 0.55 -3.27 19.79
N LEU A 320 -0.20 -2.59 20.64
CA LEU A 320 -1.49 -3.09 21.13
C LEU A 320 -2.49 -3.24 19.99
N ALA A 321 -2.62 -2.23 19.13
CA ALA A 321 -3.48 -2.28 17.95
C ALA A 321 -3.07 -3.44 17.02
N GLN A 322 -1.78 -3.62 16.74
CA GLN A 322 -1.28 -4.73 15.95
C GLN A 322 -1.64 -6.10 16.56
N LYS A 323 -1.43 -6.28 17.87
CA LYS A 323 -1.80 -7.51 18.56
C LYS A 323 -3.29 -7.80 18.47
N SER A 324 -4.13 -6.77 18.60
CA SER A 324 -5.57 -6.89 18.47
C SER A 324 -6.00 -7.24 17.05
N ILE A 325 -5.37 -6.67 16.01
CA ILE A 325 -5.58 -7.05 14.61
C ILE A 325 -5.27 -8.53 14.39
N LEU A 326 -4.13 -9.01 14.87
CA LEU A 326 -3.73 -10.42 14.76
C LEU A 326 -4.71 -11.35 15.46
N SER A 327 -5.41 -10.89 16.50
CA SER A 327 -6.41 -11.66 17.22
C SER A 327 -7.79 -11.72 16.54
N LEU A 328 -8.05 -10.86 15.54
CA LEU A 328 -9.31 -10.88 14.77
C LEU A 328 -9.42 -12.14 13.92
N VAL A 329 -8.30 -12.63 13.40
CA VAL A 329 -8.25 -13.83 12.57
C VAL A 329 -7.96 -15.02 13.48
N ASN A 330 -9.00 -15.76 13.83
CA ASN A 330 -8.85 -17.05 14.50
C ASN A 330 -8.66 -18.14 13.46
N GLU A 331 -7.84 -19.14 13.78
CA GLU A 331 -7.62 -20.31 12.94
C GLU A 331 -8.97 -20.98 12.60
N GLY A 332 -9.55 -20.65 11.45
CA GLY A 332 -10.77 -21.28 10.91
C GLY A 332 -12.06 -20.47 10.91
N GLU A 333 -12.10 -19.23 11.38
CA GLU A 333 -13.35 -18.42 11.44
C GLU A 333 -13.59 -17.47 10.27
N ILE A 334 -12.58 -17.21 9.43
CA ILE A 334 -12.74 -16.40 8.21
C ILE A 334 -12.19 -17.22 7.03
N ASN A 335 -13.11 -17.85 6.29
CA ASN A 335 -12.86 -18.52 5.00
C ASN A 335 -13.06 -17.53 3.85
#